data_60a41d4684603ee592a1b8b2a5c01d6c
#
_entry.id   60a41d4684603ee592a1b8b2a5c01d6c
#
_cell.length_a   1.000
_cell.length_b   1.000
_cell.length_c   1.000
_cell.angle_alpha   90.00
_cell.angle_beta   90.00
_cell.angle_gamma   90.00
#
_symmetry.space_group_name_H-M   'P 1'
#
loop_
_entity.id
_entity.type
_entity.pdbx_description
1 polymer ?
#
loop_
_entity_poly.entity_id
_entity_poly.type
_entity_poly.pdbx_seq_one_letter_code
_entity_poly.pdbx_strand_id
1 'polypeptide(L)'
;MELRAKEIKKKASEAARNEVLHQTLSSAGDRFVGLREAGFSQLNDPDGLRIRGRQVKERSFANLPRLLRLLEKKVTDAGGVVHWAEDASEARSIILDLAGRYGVKSVVKGKSMMTEEIGLNRAFSRKGIEVWETDLGEFIVQLADEIPSHIIAPAIHKNKEEVARLFSEKLGVPYTVNPEELTMVARRTLREKFLGADMGITGGNMAVAETGTLVLFENEGNIRMATSLPRVHVALIGIEKVVESWDDFGVLLTLLSRSAAGQKMPTYLSLITGPSKPGEHDGPEAFHLVLLDNGRSRIIGDEVFRDSLFCLRCNLKQPP
;
A
#
# COMPACT_ATOMS: atom_id res chain seq x y z
N MET A 1 13.01 6.66 9.90
CA MET A 1 13.34 5.51 10.79
C MET A 1 14.76 5.69 11.27
N GLU A 2 14.97 6.12 12.52
CA GLU A 2 16.32 6.13 13.11
C GLU A 2 16.74 4.70 13.43
N LEU A 3 17.69 4.19 12.69
CA LEU A 3 18.33 2.90 12.95
C LEU A 3 19.26 3.03 14.16
N ARG A 4 18.81 2.59 15.34
CA ARG A 4 19.65 2.48 16.52
C ARG A 4 20.46 1.18 16.45
N ALA A 5 21.65 1.24 15.86
CA ALA A 5 22.48 0.06 15.58
C ALA A 5 22.75 -0.84 16.81
N LYS A 6 22.82 -0.26 18.01
CA LYS A 6 22.99 -1.02 19.26
C LYS A 6 21.75 -1.84 19.65
N GLU A 7 20.55 -1.34 19.32
CA GLU A 7 19.29 -2.05 19.61
C GLU A 7 19.02 -3.17 18.59
N ILE A 8 19.51 -3.05 17.35
CA ILE A 8 19.33 -4.06 16.32
C ILE A 8 19.92 -5.40 16.73
N LYS A 9 21.15 -5.41 17.22
CA LYS A 9 21.81 -6.67 17.65
C LYS A 9 21.05 -7.35 18.79
N LYS A 10 20.56 -6.56 19.76
CA LYS A 10 19.79 -7.09 20.89
C LYS A 10 18.48 -7.68 20.41
N LYS A 11 17.67 -6.92 19.67
CA LYS A 11 16.39 -7.36 19.12
C LYS A 11 16.51 -8.55 18.17
N ALA A 12 17.55 -8.57 17.33
CA ALA A 12 17.83 -9.70 16.45
C ALA A 12 18.18 -10.98 17.24
N SER A 13 18.97 -10.86 18.31
CA SER A 13 19.29 -11.98 19.19
C SER A 13 18.05 -12.49 19.97
N GLU A 14 17.18 -11.61 20.43
CA GLU A 14 15.92 -11.97 21.09
C GLU A 14 14.96 -12.67 20.10
N ALA A 15 14.79 -12.11 18.90
CA ALA A 15 13.99 -12.70 17.84
C ALA A 15 14.52 -14.08 17.42
N ALA A 16 15.84 -14.22 17.27
CA ALA A 16 16.48 -15.49 16.92
C ALA A 16 16.28 -16.62 17.94
N ARG A 17 15.95 -16.29 19.19
CA ARG A 17 15.66 -17.26 20.27
C ARG A 17 14.15 -17.52 20.44
N ASN A 18 13.30 -16.81 19.75
CA ASN A 18 11.86 -16.94 19.86
C ASN A 18 11.35 -18.05 18.94
N GLU A 19 11.22 -19.28 19.47
CA GLU A 19 10.77 -20.45 18.73
C GLU A 19 9.36 -20.29 18.16
N VAL A 20 8.44 -19.63 18.88
CA VAL A 20 7.07 -19.35 18.41
C VAL A 20 7.09 -18.46 17.19
N LEU A 21 7.91 -17.39 17.22
CA LEU A 21 8.10 -16.50 16.07
C LEU A 21 8.67 -17.27 14.88
N HIS A 22 9.67 -18.10 15.09
CA HIS A 22 10.28 -18.92 14.03
C HIS A 22 9.26 -19.87 13.38
N GLN A 23 8.50 -20.59 14.17
CA GLN A 23 7.46 -21.51 13.67
C GLN A 23 6.37 -20.75 12.88
N THR A 24 5.92 -19.61 13.40
CA THR A 24 4.91 -18.77 12.74
C THR A 24 5.42 -18.24 11.40
N LEU A 25 6.64 -17.73 11.35
CA LEU A 25 7.24 -17.19 10.11
C LEU A 25 7.52 -18.29 9.09
N SER A 26 8.03 -19.47 9.53
CA SER A 26 8.28 -20.60 8.64
C SER A 26 6.98 -21.10 8.02
N SER A 27 5.96 -21.37 8.83
CA SER A 27 4.65 -21.84 8.36
C SER A 27 3.98 -20.86 7.39
N ALA A 28 4.09 -19.56 7.67
CA ALA A 28 3.58 -18.53 6.77
C ALA A 28 4.38 -18.49 5.45
N GLY A 29 5.71 -18.60 5.52
CA GLY A 29 6.59 -18.66 4.35
C GLY A 29 6.25 -19.84 3.44
N ASP A 30 6.17 -21.05 4.00
CA ASP A 30 5.82 -22.27 3.26
C ASP A 30 4.44 -22.16 2.59
N ARG A 31 3.46 -21.61 3.31
CA ARG A 31 2.13 -21.34 2.77
C ARG A 31 2.18 -20.38 1.57
N PHE A 32 2.89 -19.27 1.68
CA PHE A 32 2.98 -18.29 0.57
C PHE A 32 3.70 -18.89 -0.64
N VAL A 33 4.77 -19.65 -0.43
CA VAL A 33 5.47 -20.36 -1.52
C VAL A 33 4.53 -21.34 -2.23
N GLY A 34 3.82 -22.20 -1.49
CA GLY A 34 2.88 -23.15 -2.07
C GLY A 34 1.73 -22.48 -2.85
N LEU A 35 1.15 -21.39 -2.31
CA LEU A 35 0.12 -20.61 -2.99
C LEU A 35 0.64 -20.02 -4.30
N ARG A 36 1.85 -19.47 -4.30
CA ARG A 36 2.50 -18.93 -5.49
C ARG A 36 2.71 -20.01 -6.54
N GLU A 37 3.30 -21.14 -6.17
CA GLU A 37 3.54 -22.27 -7.10
C GLU A 37 2.22 -22.73 -7.73
N ALA A 38 1.18 -22.92 -6.93
CA ALA A 38 -0.16 -23.24 -7.40
C ALA A 38 -0.74 -22.16 -8.35
N GLY A 39 -0.50 -20.87 -8.04
CA GLY A 39 -0.94 -19.77 -8.89
C GLY A 39 -0.23 -19.72 -10.24
N PHE A 40 1.07 -19.99 -10.28
CA PHE A 40 1.86 -20.02 -11.52
C PHE A 40 1.67 -21.29 -12.35
N SER A 41 1.43 -22.45 -11.73
CA SER A 41 1.16 -23.71 -12.43
C SER A 41 -0.09 -23.67 -13.32
N GLN A 42 -0.97 -22.71 -13.12
CA GLN A 42 -2.16 -22.48 -13.94
C GLN A 42 -1.88 -21.73 -15.26
N LEU A 43 -0.64 -21.26 -15.46
CA LEU A 43 -0.23 -20.54 -16.65
C LEU A 43 0.43 -21.50 -17.66
N ASN A 44 0.13 -21.32 -18.93
CA ASN A 44 0.76 -22.10 -19.99
C ASN A 44 2.25 -21.74 -20.17
N ASP A 45 2.60 -20.48 -19.90
CA ASP A 45 3.96 -19.94 -20.08
C ASP A 45 4.28 -18.94 -18.95
N PRO A 46 4.60 -19.43 -17.74
CA PRO A 46 4.93 -18.55 -16.60
C PRO A 46 6.24 -17.79 -16.80
N ASP A 47 7.24 -18.36 -17.45
CA ASP A 47 8.52 -17.71 -17.65
C ASP A 47 8.45 -16.64 -18.74
N GLY A 48 7.74 -16.90 -19.84
CA GLY A 48 7.45 -15.87 -20.83
C GLY A 48 6.63 -14.71 -20.23
N LEU A 49 5.73 -14.97 -19.28
CA LEU A 49 5.03 -13.90 -18.58
C LEU A 49 5.99 -13.04 -17.73
N ARG A 50 6.96 -13.65 -17.05
CA ARG A 50 7.99 -12.91 -16.27
C ARG A 50 8.86 -12.05 -17.19
N ILE A 51 9.27 -12.59 -18.34
CA ILE A 51 10.04 -11.86 -19.37
C ILE A 51 9.22 -10.65 -19.86
N ARG A 52 7.95 -10.84 -20.20
CA ARG A 52 7.07 -9.72 -20.59
C ARG A 52 6.93 -8.68 -19.49
N GLY A 53 6.78 -9.09 -18.22
CA GLY A 53 6.73 -8.16 -17.11
C GLY A 53 8.00 -7.34 -16.95
N ARG A 54 9.18 -7.94 -17.13
CA ARG A 54 10.45 -7.22 -17.17
C ARG A 54 10.47 -6.20 -18.32
N GLN A 55 10.11 -6.63 -19.53
CA GLN A 55 10.04 -5.76 -20.71
C GLN A 55 9.11 -4.56 -20.53
N VAL A 56 7.95 -4.76 -19.85
CA VAL A 56 7.03 -3.67 -19.48
C VAL A 56 7.77 -2.63 -18.62
N LYS A 57 8.48 -3.09 -17.59
CA LYS A 57 9.22 -2.18 -16.70
C LYS A 57 10.37 -1.46 -17.42
N GLU A 58 11.12 -2.16 -18.26
CA GLU A 58 12.20 -1.58 -19.07
C GLU A 58 11.67 -0.49 -20.01
N ARG A 59 10.59 -0.77 -20.75
CA ARG A 59 9.94 0.23 -21.62
C ARG A 59 9.41 1.42 -20.84
N SER A 60 8.77 1.17 -19.69
CA SER A 60 8.25 2.23 -18.84
C SER A 60 9.36 3.16 -18.36
N PHE A 61 10.50 2.61 -17.92
CA PHE A 61 11.63 3.40 -17.45
C PHE A 61 12.31 4.17 -18.58
N ALA A 62 12.48 3.57 -19.76
CA ALA A 62 13.03 4.23 -20.93
C ALA A 62 12.18 5.43 -21.39
N ASN A 63 10.87 5.37 -21.18
CA ASN A 63 9.91 6.40 -21.60
C ASN A 63 9.35 7.22 -20.43
N LEU A 64 9.89 7.08 -19.23
CA LEU A 64 9.30 7.61 -18.00
C LEU A 64 8.95 9.11 -18.06
N PRO A 65 9.82 10.02 -18.57
CA PRO A 65 9.48 11.44 -18.65
C PRO A 65 8.25 11.73 -19.53
N ARG A 66 8.05 10.96 -20.60
CA ARG A 66 6.87 11.06 -21.47
C ARG A 66 5.63 10.53 -20.76
N LEU A 67 5.74 9.36 -20.11
CA LEU A 67 4.63 8.71 -19.41
C LEU A 67 4.14 9.54 -18.23
N LEU A 68 5.04 10.16 -17.49
CA LEU A 68 4.69 11.06 -16.37
C LEU A 68 3.92 12.29 -16.84
N ARG A 69 4.35 12.94 -17.92
CA ARG A 69 3.59 14.07 -18.51
C ARG A 69 2.22 13.63 -19.04
N LEU A 70 2.14 12.44 -19.66
CA LEU A 70 0.87 11.89 -20.13
C LEU A 70 -0.07 11.59 -18.98
N LEU A 71 0.43 10.95 -17.91
CA LEU A 71 -0.33 10.66 -16.69
C LEU A 71 -0.88 11.95 -16.07
N GLU A 72 -0.02 12.96 -15.86
CA GLU A 72 -0.42 14.27 -15.33
C GLU A 72 -1.54 14.88 -16.15
N LYS A 73 -1.35 14.95 -17.49
CA LYS A 73 -2.37 15.49 -18.38
C LYS A 73 -3.70 14.75 -18.23
N LYS A 74 -3.67 13.41 -18.24
CA LYS A 74 -4.90 12.60 -18.17
C LYS A 74 -5.62 12.68 -16.84
N VAL A 75 -4.87 12.70 -15.73
CA VAL A 75 -5.43 12.92 -14.39
C VAL A 75 -6.08 14.31 -14.30
N THR A 76 -5.41 15.33 -14.84
CA THR A 76 -5.93 16.71 -14.85
C THR A 76 -7.17 16.84 -15.75
N ASP A 77 -7.15 16.24 -16.94
CA ASP A 77 -8.31 16.21 -17.85
C ASP A 77 -9.53 15.56 -17.20
N ALA A 78 -9.32 14.62 -16.27
CA ALA A 78 -10.37 13.95 -15.50
C ALA A 78 -10.82 14.70 -14.24
N GLY A 79 -10.23 15.87 -13.94
CA GLY A 79 -10.57 16.71 -12.79
C GLY A 79 -9.72 16.45 -11.55
N GLY A 80 -8.73 15.56 -11.61
CA GLY A 80 -7.75 15.36 -10.54
C GLY A 80 -6.65 16.41 -10.55
N VAL A 81 -5.88 16.45 -9.46
CA VAL A 81 -4.72 17.34 -9.34
C VAL A 81 -3.47 16.51 -9.10
N VAL A 82 -2.44 16.72 -9.92
CA VAL A 82 -1.14 16.06 -9.77
C VAL A 82 -0.18 16.97 -9.03
N HIS A 83 0.54 16.40 -8.09
CA HIS A 83 1.61 17.05 -7.33
C HIS A 83 2.90 16.27 -7.54
N TRP A 84 3.99 17.01 -7.70
CA TRP A 84 5.33 16.47 -7.84
C TRP A 84 6.06 16.62 -6.52
N ALA A 85 6.71 15.57 -6.05
CA ALA A 85 7.53 15.59 -4.85
C ALA A 85 8.90 14.99 -5.17
N GLU A 86 9.95 15.80 -5.01
CA GLU A 86 11.32 15.38 -5.22
C GLU A 86 11.76 14.38 -4.14
N ASP A 87 11.35 14.65 -2.89
CA ASP A 87 11.73 13.84 -1.74
C ASP A 87 10.58 13.63 -0.73
N ALA A 88 10.89 12.85 0.31
CA ALA A 88 9.97 12.54 1.40
C ALA A 88 9.50 13.79 2.19
N SER A 89 10.31 14.83 2.27
CA SER A 89 9.96 16.07 2.98
C SER A 89 8.93 16.87 2.22
N GLU A 90 9.15 17.03 0.91
CA GLU A 90 8.24 17.73 0.01
C GLU A 90 6.89 16.99 -0.09
N ALA A 91 6.92 15.65 -0.24
CA ALA A 91 5.69 14.86 -0.24
C ALA A 91 4.86 15.04 1.04
N ARG A 92 5.50 15.06 2.22
CA ARG A 92 4.82 15.35 3.48
C ARG A 92 4.25 16.76 3.51
N SER A 93 5.02 17.76 3.04
CA SER A 93 4.57 19.15 3.00
C SER A 93 3.31 19.29 2.16
N ILE A 94 3.33 18.75 0.94
CA ILE A 94 2.18 18.77 0.03
C ILE A 94 0.94 18.15 0.70
N ILE A 95 1.07 16.96 1.30
CA ILE A 95 -0.06 16.27 1.91
C ILE A 95 -0.59 17.02 3.14
N LEU A 96 0.30 17.58 3.97
CA LEU A 96 -0.11 18.38 5.13
C LEU A 96 -0.75 19.70 4.74
N ASP A 97 -0.28 20.35 3.68
CA ASP A 97 -0.88 21.57 3.14
C ASP A 97 -2.27 21.30 2.57
N LEU A 98 -2.46 20.17 1.88
CA LEU A 98 -3.79 19.71 1.46
C LEU A 98 -4.68 19.48 2.67
N ALA A 99 -4.20 18.78 3.69
CA ALA A 99 -4.96 18.58 4.92
C ALA A 99 -5.37 19.90 5.58
N GLY A 100 -4.48 20.89 5.59
CA GLY A 100 -4.78 22.24 6.08
C GLY A 100 -5.84 22.95 5.24
N ARG A 101 -5.73 22.91 3.90
CA ARG A 101 -6.69 23.54 2.98
C ARG A 101 -8.10 22.99 3.11
N TYR A 102 -8.23 21.68 3.31
CA TYR A 102 -9.51 21.01 3.47
C TYR A 102 -10.00 20.94 4.92
N GLY A 103 -9.26 21.53 5.89
CA GLY A 103 -9.62 21.52 7.30
C GLY A 103 -9.70 20.11 7.90
N VAL A 104 -8.82 19.20 7.45
CA VAL A 104 -8.81 17.78 7.82
C VAL A 104 -8.43 17.62 9.29
N LYS A 105 -9.24 16.86 10.02
CA LYS A 105 -9.00 16.45 11.40
C LYS A 105 -8.80 14.95 11.55
N SER A 106 -9.38 14.17 10.65
CA SER A 106 -9.37 12.71 10.66
C SER A 106 -9.04 12.14 9.29
N VAL A 107 -8.14 11.15 9.28
CA VAL A 107 -7.64 10.47 8.09
C VAL A 107 -7.83 8.98 8.25
N VAL A 108 -8.38 8.32 7.22
CA VAL A 108 -8.31 6.87 7.04
C VAL A 108 -7.27 6.53 5.99
N LYS A 109 -6.40 5.58 6.29
CA LYS A 109 -5.27 5.24 5.43
C LYS A 109 -5.35 3.79 4.98
N GLY A 110 -5.37 3.59 3.65
CA GLY A 110 -5.14 2.28 3.06
C GLY A 110 -3.66 1.92 3.15
N LYS A 111 -3.37 0.65 3.35
CA LYS A 111 -2.01 0.11 3.45
C LYS A 111 -1.11 0.61 2.34
N SER A 112 -0.02 1.28 2.70
CA SER A 112 0.90 1.88 1.73
C SER A 112 2.32 1.97 2.26
N MET A 113 3.23 1.21 1.64
CA MET A 113 4.67 1.31 1.90
C MET A 113 5.24 2.70 1.60
N MET A 114 4.62 3.44 0.67
CA MET A 114 5.05 4.80 0.33
C MET A 114 4.81 5.77 1.48
N THR A 115 3.67 5.65 2.15
CA THR A 115 3.35 6.49 3.30
C THR A 115 4.24 6.18 4.51
N GLU A 116 4.64 4.92 4.67
CA GLU A 116 5.63 4.51 5.67
C GLU A 116 7.03 5.06 5.34
N GLU A 117 7.45 4.97 4.07
CA GLU A 117 8.73 5.48 3.58
C GLU A 117 8.92 6.97 3.92
N ILE A 118 7.87 7.77 3.76
CA ILE A 118 7.91 9.20 4.09
C ILE A 118 7.58 9.51 5.56
N GLY A 119 7.21 8.53 6.37
CA GLY A 119 6.84 8.73 7.78
C GLY A 119 5.60 9.60 8.00
N LEU A 120 4.58 9.41 7.15
CA LEU A 120 3.41 10.28 7.07
C LEU A 120 2.57 10.29 8.35
N ASN A 121 2.36 9.13 9.01
CA ASN A 121 1.58 9.03 10.24
C ASN A 121 2.13 9.93 11.35
N ARG A 122 3.47 9.95 11.51
CA ARG A 122 4.13 10.84 12.48
C ARG A 122 3.95 12.32 12.13
N ALA A 123 3.93 12.64 10.83
CA ALA A 123 3.73 14.01 10.37
C ALA A 123 2.32 14.51 10.70
N PHE A 124 1.30 13.70 10.47
CA PHE A 124 -0.09 14.00 10.86
C PHE A 124 -0.25 14.13 12.37
N SER A 125 0.28 13.17 13.15
CA SER A 125 0.21 13.21 14.62
C SER A 125 0.82 14.49 15.21
N ARG A 126 1.94 14.99 14.65
CA ARG A 126 2.55 16.26 15.07
C ARG A 126 1.68 17.48 14.78
N LYS A 127 0.73 17.37 13.86
CA LYS A 127 -0.26 18.40 13.52
C LYS A 127 -1.59 18.22 14.25
N GLY A 128 -1.70 17.23 15.13
CA GLY A 128 -2.93 16.91 15.84
C GLY A 128 -4.03 16.30 14.96
N ILE A 129 -3.66 15.76 13.80
CA ILE A 129 -4.58 15.07 12.89
C ILE A 129 -4.62 13.59 13.26
N GLU A 130 -5.82 13.07 13.50
CA GLU A 130 -6.03 11.65 13.80
C GLU A 130 -5.87 10.80 12.55
N VAL A 131 -5.11 9.68 12.64
CA VAL A 131 -4.86 8.78 11.52
C VAL A 131 -5.22 7.36 11.92
N TRP A 132 -6.02 6.69 11.07
CA TRP A 132 -6.42 5.31 11.26
C TRP A 132 -5.93 4.43 10.12
N GLU A 133 -5.12 3.43 10.46
CA GLU A 133 -4.80 2.34 9.56
C GLU A 133 -6.02 1.44 9.40
N THR A 134 -6.31 1.06 8.16
CA THR A 134 -7.56 0.36 7.84
C THR A 134 -7.38 -1.09 7.42
N ASP A 135 -6.16 -1.52 7.08
CA ASP A 135 -5.79 -2.94 6.97
C ASP A 135 -5.77 -3.56 8.38
N LEU A 136 -6.36 -4.73 8.58
CA LEU A 136 -6.47 -5.36 9.89
C LEU A 136 -5.10 -5.53 10.56
N GLY A 137 -4.10 -5.99 9.81
CA GLY A 137 -2.76 -6.19 10.37
C GLY A 137 -2.09 -4.87 10.74
N GLU A 138 -2.23 -3.82 9.93
CA GLU A 138 -1.72 -2.48 10.25
C GLU A 138 -2.47 -1.83 11.40
N PHE A 139 -3.79 -2.02 11.50
CA PHE A 139 -4.58 -1.56 12.63
C PHE A 139 -4.12 -2.21 13.97
N ILE A 140 -3.88 -3.52 13.97
CA ILE A 140 -3.34 -4.23 15.14
C ILE A 140 -1.97 -3.65 15.54
N VAL A 141 -1.07 -3.45 14.58
CA VAL A 141 0.27 -2.90 14.81
C VAL A 141 0.19 -1.45 15.30
N GLN A 142 -0.72 -0.64 14.75
CA GLN A 142 -0.97 0.73 15.19
C GLN A 142 -1.45 0.78 16.63
N LEU A 143 -2.41 -0.07 17.03
CA LEU A 143 -2.89 -0.15 18.41
C LEU A 143 -1.79 -0.59 19.39
N ALA A 144 -0.86 -1.43 18.93
CA ALA A 144 0.29 -1.88 19.71
C ALA A 144 1.43 -0.85 19.79
N ASP A 145 1.35 0.27 19.06
CA ASP A 145 2.44 1.25 18.87
C ASP A 145 3.73 0.60 18.35
N GLU A 146 3.58 -0.36 17.42
CA GLU A 146 4.68 -1.11 16.80
C GLU A 146 4.86 -0.74 15.34
N ILE A 147 5.91 -1.29 14.72
CA ILE A 147 6.20 -1.14 13.30
C ILE A 147 5.75 -2.43 12.58
N PRO A 148 5.14 -2.34 11.39
CA PRO A 148 4.80 -3.51 10.59
C PRO A 148 6.01 -4.42 10.35
N SER A 149 5.86 -5.72 10.64
CA SER A 149 6.95 -6.71 10.48
C SER A 149 7.08 -7.23 9.05
N HIS A 150 6.01 -7.10 8.25
CA HIS A 150 5.91 -7.72 6.94
C HIS A 150 5.02 -6.91 6.01
N ILE A 151 5.37 -6.84 4.71
CA ILE A 151 4.65 -6.02 3.73
C ILE A 151 3.21 -6.48 3.51
N ILE A 152 2.98 -7.80 3.41
CA ILE A 152 1.64 -8.36 3.12
C ILE A 152 0.87 -8.65 4.41
N ALA A 153 1.56 -9.13 5.44
CA ALA A 153 0.97 -9.51 6.73
C ALA A 153 1.62 -8.72 7.88
N PRO A 154 1.25 -7.44 8.10
CA PRO A 154 1.95 -6.53 9.02
C PRO A 154 2.06 -7.06 10.45
N ALA A 155 1.04 -7.74 10.95
CA ALA A 155 0.96 -8.29 12.30
C ALA A 155 1.34 -9.79 12.40
N ILE A 156 2.08 -10.34 11.42
CA ILE A 156 2.44 -11.78 11.36
C ILE A 156 3.19 -12.27 12.61
N HIS A 157 3.82 -11.37 13.36
CA HIS A 157 4.56 -11.66 14.59
C HIS A 157 3.65 -11.78 15.82
N LYS A 158 2.35 -11.48 15.70
CA LYS A 158 1.39 -11.57 16.81
C LYS A 158 0.49 -12.79 16.67
N ASN A 159 0.31 -13.48 17.77
CA ASN A 159 -0.68 -14.55 17.86
C ASN A 159 -2.07 -14.00 18.25
N LYS A 160 -3.10 -14.82 18.13
CA LYS A 160 -4.49 -14.43 18.42
C LYS A 160 -4.73 -14.02 19.88
N GLU A 161 -3.99 -14.62 20.81
CA GLU A 161 -4.07 -14.32 22.25
C GLU A 161 -3.50 -12.92 22.55
N GLU A 162 -2.43 -12.52 21.87
CA GLU A 162 -1.84 -11.18 21.97
C GLU A 162 -2.78 -10.14 21.37
N VAL A 163 -3.40 -10.45 20.23
CA VAL A 163 -4.40 -9.55 19.61
C VAL A 163 -5.63 -9.41 20.51
N ALA A 164 -6.11 -10.50 21.11
CA ALA A 164 -7.24 -10.49 22.05
C ALA A 164 -6.98 -9.58 23.26
N ARG A 165 -5.80 -9.69 23.87
CA ARG A 165 -5.39 -8.80 24.98
C ARG A 165 -5.32 -7.36 24.54
N LEU A 166 -4.68 -7.09 23.42
CA LEU A 166 -4.53 -5.76 22.85
C LEU A 166 -5.90 -5.09 22.62
N PHE A 167 -6.84 -5.80 22.00
CA PHE A 167 -8.19 -5.27 21.75
C PHE A 167 -8.95 -5.02 23.04
N SER A 168 -8.86 -5.93 24.02
CA SER A 168 -9.48 -5.72 25.32
C SER A 168 -8.92 -4.49 26.04
N GLU A 169 -7.60 -4.32 26.04
CA GLU A 169 -6.93 -3.20 26.72
C GLU A 169 -7.13 -1.85 26.02
N LYS A 170 -7.04 -1.85 24.68
CA LYS A 170 -7.06 -0.59 23.90
C LYS A 170 -8.43 -0.15 23.45
N LEU A 171 -9.35 -1.10 23.22
CA LEU A 171 -10.69 -0.82 22.71
C LEU A 171 -11.78 -1.03 23.77
N GLY A 172 -11.44 -1.55 24.97
CA GLY A 172 -12.39 -1.77 26.06
C GLY A 172 -13.42 -2.88 25.76
N VAL A 173 -13.11 -3.83 24.89
CA VAL A 173 -14.01 -4.92 24.52
C VAL A 173 -13.75 -6.17 25.36
N PRO A 174 -14.74 -7.08 25.53
CA PRO A 174 -14.53 -8.36 26.20
C PRO A 174 -13.41 -9.16 25.55
N TYR A 175 -12.61 -9.85 26.39
CA TYR A 175 -11.55 -10.72 25.90
C TYR A 175 -12.13 -11.93 25.16
N THR A 176 -11.67 -12.17 23.95
CA THR A 176 -12.01 -13.34 23.14
C THR A 176 -10.83 -13.74 22.26
N VAL A 177 -10.61 -15.02 22.06
CA VAL A 177 -9.61 -15.57 21.12
C VAL A 177 -10.25 -16.12 19.84
N ASN A 178 -11.55 -15.89 19.67
CA ASN A 178 -12.25 -16.24 18.44
C ASN A 178 -11.88 -15.25 17.33
N PRO A 179 -11.25 -15.70 16.22
CA PRO A 179 -10.82 -14.80 15.14
C PRO A 179 -11.97 -14.04 14.48
N GLU A 180 -13.16 -14.65 14.38
CA GLU A 180 -14.34 -14.00 13.79
C GLU A 180 -14.82 -12.83 14.67
N GLU A 181 -14.87 -13.03 15.98
CA GLU A 181 -15.24 -11.98 16.92
C GLU A 181 -14.22 -10.84 16.93
N LEU A 182 -12.91 -11.16 16.93
CA LEU A 182 -11.85 -10.16 16.84
C LEU A 182 -11.95 -9.35 15.53
N THR A 183 -12.22 -10.02 14.41
CA THR A 183 -12.44 -9.36 13.12
C THR A 183 -13.67 -8.43 13.17
N MET A 184 -14.75 -8.87 13.82
CA MET A 184 -15.95 -8.04 13.99
C MET A 184 -15.73 -6.84 14.90
N VAL A 185 -14.88 -6.95 15.92
CA VAL A 185 -14.46 -5.80 16.75
C VAL A 185 -13.74 -4.77 15.88
N ALA A 186 -12.70 -5.17 15.13
CA ALA A 186 -11.98 -4.28 14.23
C ALA A 186 -12.93 -3.64 13.21
N ARG A 187 -13.83 -4.41 12.60
CA ARG A 187 -14.82 -3.92 11.64
C ARG A 187 -15.74 -2.84 12.22
N ARG A 188 -16.24 -3.03 13.43
CA ARG A 188 -17.11 -2.04 14.10
C ARG A 188 -16.36 -0.76 14.42
N THR A 189 -15.16 -0.89 14.98
CA THR A 189 -14.30 0.24 15.32
C THR A 189 -13.93 1.06 14.06
N LEU A 190 -13.46 0.40 13.01
CA LEU A 190 -13.04 1.07 11.79
C LEU A 190 -14.21 1.63 10.98
N ARG A 191 -15.42 1.03 11.08
CA ARG A 191 -16.61 1.56 10.39
C ARG A 191 -16.89 3.02 10.78
N GLU A 192 -16.85 3.33 12.07
CA GLU A 192 -17.07 4.70 12.55
C GLU A 192 -15.96 5.65 12.05
N LYS A 193 -14.71 5.15 12.00
CA LYS A 193 -13.58 5.92 11.49
C LYS A 193 -13.71 6.22 10.00
N PHE A 194 -14.14 5.25 9.20
CA PHE A 194 -14.42 5.47 7.78
C PHE A 194 -15.53 6.51 7.54
N LEU A 195 -16.62 6.42 8.30
CA LEU A 195 -17.77 7.32 8.13
C LEU A 195 -17.48 8.75 8.60
N GLY A 196 -16.55 8.93 9.55
CA GLY A 196 -16.17 10.24 10.08
C GLY A 196 -14.90 10.83 9.50
N ALA A 197 -14.26 10.15 8.52
CA ALA A 197 -13.00 10.63 7.97
C ALA A 197 -13.18 11.78 6.98
N ASP A 198 -12.35 12.81 7.13
CA ASP A 198 -12.31 13.96 6.21
C ASP A 198 -11.50 13.63 4.93
N MET A 199 -10.45 12.82 5.09
CA MET A 199 -9.51 12.49 4.02
C MET A 199 -9.17 11.00 4.01
N GLY A 200 -9.13 10.43 2.81
CA GLY A 200 -8.60 9.11 2.55
C GLY A 200 -7.20 9.19 1.95
N ILE A 201 -6.26 8.43 2.51
CA ILE A 201 -4.90 8.32 1.98
C ILE A 201 -4.66 6.92 1.45
N THR A 202 -4.13 6.81 0.24
CA THR A 202 -3.73 5.51 -0.34
C THR A 202 -2.34 5.57 -0.95
N GLY A 203 -1.79 4.40 -1.21
CA GLY A 203 -0.72 4.25 -2.19
C GLY A 203 -1.29 4.03 -3.58
N GLY A 204 -0.52 3.31 -4.41
CA GLY A 204 -0.95 2.77 -5.69
C GLY A 204 -0.07 1.58 -6.05
N ASN A 205 -0.68 0.58 -6.63
CA ASN A 205 0.07 -0.55 -7.17
C ASN A 205 0.68 -0.17 -8.52
N MET A 206 -0.10 0.52 -9.34
CA MET A 206 0.31 1.05 -10.66
C MET A 206 -0.49 2.30 -11.00
N ALA A 207 0.01 3.08 -11.97
CA ALA A 207 -0.76 4.13 -12.64
C ALA A 207 -0.63 3.95 -14.16
N VAL A 208 -1.77 3.89 -14.85
CA VAL A 208 -1.85 3.70 -16.31
C VAL A 208 -1.87 5.06 -16.98
N ALA A 209 -0.79 5.40 -17.69
CA ALA A 209 -0.58 6.75 -18.23
C ALA A 209 -1.57 7.11 -19.33
N GLU A 210 -1.96 6.16 -20.20
CA GLU A 210 -2.86 6.44 -21.33
C GLU A 210 -4.24 6.93 -20.92
N THR A 211 -4.68 6.59 -19.69
CA THR A 211 -6.00 6.98 -19.17
C THR A 211 -5.95 7.84 -17.93
N GLY A 212 -4.79 8.00 -17.30
CA GLY A 212 -4.67 8.70 -16.01
C GLY A 212 -5.22 7.90 -14.83
N THR A 213 -5.27 6.59 -14.93
CA THR A 213 -5.93 5.74 -13.95
C THR A 213 -4.96 5.22 -12.90
N LEU A 214 -5.22 5.51 -11.63
CA LEU A 214 -4.58 4.88 -10.49
C LEU A 214 -5.22 3.51 -10.25
N VAL A 215 -4.37 2.50 -10.03
CA VAL A 215 -4.79 1.12 -9.79
C VAL A 215 -4.43 0.68 -8.39
N LEU A 216 -5.41 0.15 -7.67
CA LEU A 216 -5.31 -0.33 -6.29
C LEU A 216 -5.79 -1.78 -6.19
N PHE A 217 -4.97 -2.63 -5.59
CA PHE A 217 -5.26 -4.04 -5.32
C PHE A 217 -5.51 -4.24 -3.83
N GLU A 218 -6.58 -4.91 -3.49
CA GLU A 218 -6.91 -5.25 -2.11
C GLU A 218 -7.74 -6.53 -2.01
N ASN A 219 -7.79 -7.12 -0.80
CA ASN A 219 -8.61 -8.29 -0.52
C ASN A 219 -9.63 -8.03 0.61
N GLU A 220 -9.57 -6.89 1.29
CA GLU A 220 -10.39 -6.58 2.47
C GLU A 220 -11.49 -5.56 2.23
N GLY A 221 -11.43 -4.79 1.14
CA GLY A 221 -12.38 -3.71 0.84
C GLY A 221 -12.11 -2.41 1.60
N ASN A 222 -11.06 -2.35 2.41
CA ASN A 222 -10.67 -1.18 3.21
C ASN A 222 -10.17 -0.01 2.35
N ILE A 223 -9.36 -0.28 1.33
CA ILE A 223 -8.87 0.75 0.40
C ILE A 223 -10.05 1.34 -0.37
N ARG A 224 -10.98 0.49 -0.82
CA ARG A 224 -12.19 0.94 -1.51
C ARG A 224 -13.00 1.93 -0.66
N MET A 225 -13.18 1.65 0.63
CA MET A 225 -13.84 2.57 1.54
C MET A 225 -13.02 3.86 1.78
N ALA A 226 -11.70 3.75 1.89
CA ALA A 226 -10.82 4.91 2.05
C ALA A 226 -10.80 5.84 0.81
N THR A 227 -11.11 5.30 -0.38
CA THR A 227 -11.15 6.10 -1.61
C THR A 227 -12.53 6.66 -1.94
N SER A 228 -13.62 6.14 -1.35
CA SER A 228 -14.99 6.51 -1.75
C SER A 228 -15.79 7.21 -0.65
N LEU A 229 -15.49 7.01 0.62
CA LEU A 229 -16.25 7.64 1.72
C LEU A 229 -15.76 9.05 2.09
N PRO A 230 -14.45 9.31 2.25
CA PRO A 230 -13.96 10.65 2.52
C PRO A 230 -14.16 11.59 1.32
N ARG A 231 -14.45 12.84 1.57
CA ARG A 231 -14.61 13.86 0.52
C ARG A 231 -13.31 14.22 -0.21
N VAL A 232 -12.16 13.92 0.37
CA VAL A 232 -10.85 14.14 -0.25
C VAL A 232 -10.08 12.84 -0.30
N HIS A 233 -9.63 12.44 -1.49
CA HIS A 233 -8.73 11.31 -1.67
C HIS A 233 -7.35 11.80 -2.12
N VAL A 234 -6.31 11.42 -1.39
CA VAL A 234 -4.92 11.68 -1.74
C VAL A 234 -4.19 10.35 -1.95
N ALA A 235 -3.67 10.13 -3.13
CA ALA A 235 -2.87 8.97 -3.47
C ALA A 235 -1.38 9.34 -3.56
N LEU A 236 -0.52 8.57 -2.91
CA LEU A 236 0.94 8.75 -2.97
C LEU A 236 1.57 7.54 -3.67
N ILE A 237 2.20 7.77 -4.83
CA ILE A 237 2.87 6.71 -5.60
C ILE A 237 4.29 7.11 -5.98
N GLY A 238 5.17 6.11 -6.09
CA GLY A 238 6.48 6.32 -6.68
C GLY A 238 6.40 6.37 -8.20
N ILE A 239 7.25 7.21 -8.81
CA ILE A 239 7.29 7.37 -10.29
C ILE A 239 7.56 6.06 -11.02
N GLU A 240 8.21 5.09 -10.38
CA GLU A 240 8.48 3.76 -10.91
C GLU A 240 7.23 2.88 -11.09
N LYS A 241 6.08 3.33 -10.60
CA LYS A 241 4.80 2.61 -10.69
C LYS A 241 4.01 2.92 -11.96
N VAL A 242 4.46 3.88 -12.75
CA VAL A 242 3.77 4.27 -13.97
C VAL A 242 4.03 3.26 -15.08
N VAL A 243 2.96 2.83 -15.74
CA VAL A 243 2.98 1.99 -16.94
C VAL A 243 2.26 2.70 -18.08
N GLU A 244 2.54 2.32 -19.33
CA GLU A 244 2.02 3.02 -20.48
C GLU A 244 0.53 2.73 -20.74
N SER A 245 0.17 1.45 -20.82
CA SER A 245 -1.11 1.00 -21.35
C SER A 245 -1.81 -0.02 -20.45
N TRP A 246 -3.07 -0.32 -20.78
CA TRP A 246 -3.85 -1.40 -20.17
C TRP A 246 -3.26 -2.79 -20.45
N ASP A 247 -2.63 -3.00 -21.59
CA ASP A 247 -1.94 -4.26 -21.92
C ASP A 247 -0.76 -4.48 -20.98
N ASP A 248 0.04 -3.45 -20.76
CA ASP A 248 1.14 -3.48 -19.80
C ASP A 248 0.65 -3.75 -18.37
N PHE A 249 -0.44 -3.09 -17.99
CA PHE A 249 -1.12 -3.33 -16.73
C PHE A 249 -1.57 -4.79 -16.60
N GLY A 250 -2.19 -5.38 -17.62
CA GLY A 250 -2.67 -6.76 -17.62
C GLY A 250 -1.55 -7.78 -17.35
N VAL A 251 -0.38 -7.56 -17.94
CA VAL A 251 0.82 -8.37 -17.68
C VAL A 251 1.25 -8.29 -16.21
N LEU A 252 1.36 -7.07 -15.67
CA LEU A 252 1.80 -6.86 -14.29
C LEU A 252 0.74 -7.27 -13.26
N LEU A 253 -0.55 -7.10 -13.54
CA LEU A 253 -1.66 -7.60 -12.73
C LEU A 253 -1.56 -9.10 -12.54
N THR A 254 -1.37 -9.81 -13.66
CA THR A 254 -1.27 -11.27 -13.65
C THR A 254 -0.09 -11.77 -12.82
N LEU A 255 1.06 -11.09 -12.93
CA LEU A 255 2.26 -11.40 -12.13
C LEU A 255 2.08 -11.09 -10.66
N LEU A 256 1.61 -9.87 -10.34
CA LEU A 256 1.52 -9.39 -8.96
C LEU A 256 0.56 -10.24 -8.14
N SER A 257 -0.64 -10.51 -8.65
CA SER A 257 -1.66 -11.28 -7.93
C SER A 257 -1.21 -12.70 -7.62
N ARG A 258 -0.59 -13.38 -8.59
CA ARG A 258 -0.07 -14.74 -8.42
C ARG A 258 1.15 -14.78 -7.49
N SER A 259 2.05 -13.83 -7.64
CA SER A 259 3.23 -13.75 -6.78
C SER A 259 2.89 -13.44 -5.33
N ALA A 260 1.94 -12.55 -5.07
CA ALA A 260 1.64 -12.09 -3.73
C ALA A 260 0.83 -13.08 -2.91
N ALA A 261 -0.19 -13.69 -3.52
CA ALA A 261 -1.18 -14.50 -2.81
C ALA A 261 -1.65 -15.76 -3.58
N GLY A 262 -0.99 -16.10 -4.69
CA GLY A 262 -1.40 -17.23 -5.54
C GLY A 262 -2.74 -17.03 -6.25
N GLN A 263 -3.30 -15.83 -6.22
CA GLN A 263 -4.60 -15.50 -6.78
C GLN A 263 -4.50 -15.16 -8.28
N LYS A 264 -5.51 -15.52 -9.06
CA LYS A 264 -5.60 -15.07 -10.46
C LYS A 264 -5.78 -13.55 -10.54
N MET A 265 -6.60 -13.00 -9.65
CA MET A 265 -6.88 -11.59 -9.47
C MET A 265 -7.08 -11.29 -7.96
N PRO A 266 -6.87 -10.05 -7.50
CA PRO A 266 -7.26 -9.65 -6.15
C PRO A 266 -8.78 -9.73 -5.99
N THR A 267 -9.28 -9.77 -4.77
CA THR A 267 -10.73 -9.75 -4.48
C THR A 267 -11.37 -8.46 -4.99
N TYR A 268 -10.69 -7.35 -4.79
CA TYR A 268 -11.10 -6.04 -5.30
C TYR A 268 -9.98 -5.40 -6.12
N LEU A 269 -10.36 -4.86 -7.25
CA LEU A 269 -9.53 -4.06 -8.12
C LEU A 269 -10.22 -2.69 -8.28
N SER A 270 -9.66 -1.67 -7.65
CA SER A 270 -10.18 -0.30 -7.75
C SER A 270 -9.39 0.47 -8.80
N LEU A 271 -10.12 1.07 -9.74
CA LEU A 271 -9.60 1.86 -10.85
C LEU A 271 -10.11 3.30 -10.67
N ILE A 272 -9.20 4.22 -10.34
CA ILE A 272 -9.55 5.60 -9.99
C ILE A 272 -8.95 6.53 -11.02
N THR A 273 -9.82 7.23 -11.76
CA THR A 273 -9.40 8.14 -12.84
C THR A 273 -9.49 9.62 -12.44
N GLY A 274 -10.31 9.95 -11.43
CA GLY A 274 -10.51 11.32 -10.96
C GLY A 274 -11.47 11.40 -9.78
N PRO A 275 -11.89 12.60 -9.37
CA PRO A 275 -12.93 12.81 -8.37
C PRO A 275 -14.32 12.41 -8.90
N SER A 276 -15.31 12.36 -8.01
CA SER A 276 -16.72 12.17 -8.40
C SER A 276 -17.19 13.29 -9.34
N LYS A 277 -18.07 12.93 -10.27
CA LYS A 277 -18.63 13.88 -11.24
C LYS A 277 -19.97 14.43 -10.76
N PRO A 278 -20.41 15.59 -11.27
CA PRO A 278 -21.74 16.10 -10.95
C PRO A 278 -22.84 15.05 -11.23
N GLY A 279 -23.65 14.77 -10.20
CA GLY A 279 -24.71 13.76 -10.26
C GLY A 279 -24.32 12.36 -9.77
N GLU A 280 -23.06 12.11 -9.47
CA GLU A 280 -22.63 10.92 -8.74
C GLU A 280 -22.84 11.12 -7.25
N HIS A 281 -23.33 10.06 -6.55
CA HIS A 281 -23.70 10.15 -5.14
C HIS A 281 -22.61 9.71 -4.17
N ASP A 282 -21.57 9.06 -4.68
CA ASP A 282 -20.43 8.53 -3.92
C ASP A 282 -19.10 8.86 -4.62
N GLY A 283 -18.00 8.75 -3.87
CA GLY A 283 -16.67 9.12 -4.30
C GLY A 283 -16.23 10.49 -3.77
N PRO A 284 -14.93 10.76 -3.84
CA PRO A 284 -14.36 11.99 -3.31
C PRO A 284 -14.69 13.20 -4.18
N GLU A 285 -14.94 14.34 -3.55
CA GLU A 285 -15.10 15.64 -4.22
C GLU A 285 -13.77 16.14 -4.83
N ALA A 286 -12.65 15.71 -4.23
CA ALA A 286 -11.31 16.06 -4.69
C ALA A 286 -10.39 14.84 -4.72
N PHE A 287 -9.66 14.69 -5.84
CA PHE A 287 -8.65 13.66 -6.03
C PHE A 287 -7.29 14.31 -6.28
N HIS A 288 -6.31 13.96 -5.45
CA HIS A 288 -4.92 14.42 -5.55
C HIS A 288 -3.98 13.23 -5.72
N LEU A 289 -3.15 13.27 -6.76
CA LEU A 289 -2.12 12.28 -7.02
C LEU A 289 -0.74 12.89 -6.74
N VAL A 290 -0.05 12.39 -5.73
CA VAL A 290 1.33 12.81 -5.41
C VAL A 290 2.31 11.81 -6.04
N LEU A 291 3.10 12.29 -7.00
CA LEU A 291 4.16 11.54 -7.67
C LEU A 291 5.48 11.78 -6.93
N LEU A 292 6.03 10.73 -6.34
CA LEU A 292 7.23 10.82 -5.51
C LEU A 292 8.45 10.25 -6.25
N ASP A 293 9.49 11.04 -6.39
CA ASP A 293 10.80 10.55 -6.83
C ASP A 293 11.58 9.89 -5.68
N ASN A 294 11.93 10.61 -4.67
CA ASN A 294 12.74 10.15 -3.52
C ASN A 294 13.97 9.31 -3.94
N GLY A 295 14.66 9.77 -4.99
CA GLY A 295 15.86 9.13 -5.54
C GLY A 295 15.61 8.02 -6.57
N ARG A 296 14.35 7.77 -6.97
CA ARG A 296 14.00 6.73 -7.96
C ARG A 296 14.54 7.04 -9.34
N SER A 297 14.51 8.30 -9.77
CA SER A 297 15.11 8.73 -11.04
C SER A 297 16.60 8.42 -11.11
N ARG A 298 17.33 8.64 -10.02
CA ARG A 298 18.75 8.30 -9.92
C ARG A 298 18.97 6.76 -9.99
N ILE A 299 18.15 5.98 -9.28
CA ILE A 299 18.22 4.51 -9.31
C ILE A 299 17.87 3.98 -10.70
N ILE A 300 16.88 4.56 -11.40
CA ILE A 300 16.53 4.18 -12.78
C ILE A 300 17.70 4.44 -13.73
N GLY A 301 18.45 5.52 -13.51
CA GLY A 301 19.64 5.87 -14.29
C GLY A 301 20.88 4.99 -14.00
N ASP A 302 20.88 4.23 -12.92
CA ASP A 302 22.01 3.39 -12.50
C ASP A 302 21.84 1.95 -13.03
N GLU A 303 22.81 1.48 -13.83
CA GLU A 303 22.74 0.14 -14.44
C GLU A 303 22.76 -1.00 -13.42
N VAL A 304 23.41 -0.81 -12.27
CA VAL A 304 23.52 -1.82 -11.22
C VAL A 304 22.25 -1.89 -10.37
N PHE A 305 21.70 -0.73 -9.99
CA PHE A 305 20.58 -0.67 -9.05
C PHE A 305 19.20 -0.60 -9.70
N ARG A 306 19.12 -0.31 -11.00
CA ARG A 306 17.85 -0.20 -11.75
C ARG A 306 16.90 -1.37 -11.54
N ASP A 307 17.42 -2.58 -11.56
CA ASP A 307 16.63 -3.82 -11.44
C ASP A 307 15.91 -3.93 -10.10
N SER A 308 16.38 -3.22 -9.05
CA SER A 308 15.68 -3.16 -7.77
C SER A 308 14.29 -2.54 -7.88
N LEU A 309 14.07 -1.62 -8.83
CA LEU A 309 12.79 -0.98 -9.08
C LEU A 309 11.86 -1.77 -10.02
N PHE A 310 12.31 -2.90 -10.55
CA PHE A 310 11.42 -3.87 -11.21
C PHE A 310 10.57 -4.64 -10.21
N CYS A 311 10.95 -4.62 -8.94
CA CYS A 311 10.24 -5.28 -7.86
C CYS A 311 8.80 -4.77 -7.75
N LEU A 312 7.82 -5.68 -7.91
CA LEU A 312 6.39 -5.40 -7.77
C LEU A 312 5.93 -5.34 -6.29
N ARG A 313 6.85 -5.55 -5.34
CA ARG A 313 6.58 -5.62 -3.89
C ARG A 313 5.57 -6.72 -3.52
N CYS A 314 5.65 -7.85 -4.20
CA CYS A 314 4.82 -9.03 -3.92
C CYS A 314 5.37 -9.90 -2.76
N ASN A 315 6.44 -9.46 -2.11
CA ASN A 315 7.10 -10.08 -0.95
C ASN A 315 7.63 -11.51 -1.13
N LEU A 316 7.74 -11.99 -2.35
CA LEU A 316 8.37 -13.27 -2.66
C LEU A 316 9.64 -13.01 -3.47
N LYS A 317 10.76 -12.87 -2.77
CA LYS A 317 12.07 -12.95 -3.41
C LYS A 317 12.28 -14.38 -3.90
N GLN A 318 12.44 -14.56 -5.19
CA GLN A 318 13.17 -15.75 -5.65
C GLN A 318 14.64 -15.53 -5.26
N PRO A 319 15.33 -16.55 -4.71
CA PRO A 319 16.76 -16.58 -4.81
C PRO A 319 17.15 -16.51 -6.30
N PRO A 320 18.32 -15.94 -6.59
CA PRO A 320 18.83 -15.81 -7.95
C PRO A 320 18.88 -17.16 -8.67
#